data_5b4e4505be5a4e2dc7ba11967c93be78
#
_entry.id   5b4e4505be5a4e2dc7ba11967c93be78
#
_cell.length_a   1.000
_cell.length_b   1.000
_cell.length_c   1.000
_cell.angle_alpha   90.00
_cell.angle_beta   90.00
_cell.angle_gamma   90.00
#
_symmetry.space_group_name_H-M   'P 1'
#
loop_
_entity.id
_entity.type
_entity.pdbx_description
1 polymer ?
#
loop_
_entity_poly.entity_id
_entity_poly.type
_entity_poly.pdbx_seq_one_letter_code
_entity_poly.pdbx_strand_id
1 'polypeptide(L)'
;MNHPGNTDFNVKDRLAIINLCNAYANHFDKNELADWFTLFTENPTCVICLADEPPVTVIGDDFKNLLSQYRESMVEAGTQPLHLDTNLTIQAQDSDRATAEAYIMYMPLEIAAFNLPEKSFLETRITGTARYTWSLLKGDDGIWRIERYRIAYLQKVVEATAH
;
A
#
# COMPACT_ATOMS: atom_id res chain seq x y z
N MET A 1 4.03 -0.59 -26.40
CA MET A 1 4.26 -1.01 -24.98
C MET A 1 5.74 -0.81 -24.71
N ASN A 2 6.10 0.10 -23.78
CA ASN A 2 7.51 0.34 -23.47
C ASN A 2 8.09 -0.89 -22.72
N HIS A 3 9.17 -1.43 -23.25
CA HIS A 3 9.86 -2.55 -22.60
C HIS A 3 10.47 -2.06 -21.27
N PRO A 4 10.32 -2.79 -20.14
CA PRO A 4 10.83 -2.34 -18.83
C PRO A 4 12.33 -2.03 -18.80
N GLY A 5 13.11 -2.68 -19.68
CA GLY A 5 14.55 -2.42 -19.87
C GLY A 5 14.88 -1.31 -20.87
N ASN A 6 13.89 -0.57 -21.38
CA ASN A 6 14.15 0.52 -22.34
C ASN A 6 14.69 1.76 -21.63
N THR A 7 15.79 2.32 -22.12
CA THR A 7 16.42 3.52 -21.59
C THR A 7 15.76 4.83 -22.02
N ASP A 8 14.89 4.80 -23.04
CA ASP A 8 14.14 5.97 -23.51
C ASP A 8 13.01 6.38 -22.55
N PHE A 9 12.84 5.67 -21.46
CA PHE A 9 11.89 5.99 -20.41
C PHE A 9 12.28 7.29 -19.68
N ASN A 10 11.29 8.12 -19.34
CA ASN A 10 11.53 9.29 -18.52
C ASN A 10 12.03 8.89 -17.13
N VAL A 11 13.34 8.98 -16.90
CA VAL A 11 14.00 8.53 -15.67
C VAL A 11 13.52 9.32 -14.45
N LYS A 12 13.25 10.64 -14.61
CA LYS A 12 12.78 11.49 -13.51
C LYS A 12 11.41 11.07 -13.00
N ASP A 13 10.48 10.85 -13.92
CA ASP A 13 9.13 10.40 -13.56
C ASP A 13 9.14 9.00 -12.99
N ARG A 14 9.96 8.09 -13.52
CA ARG A 14 10.13 6.76 -12.92
C ARG A 14 10.62 6.82 -11.49
N LEU A 15 11.65 7.64 -11.23
CA LEU A 15 12.17 7.80 -9.87
C LEU A 15 11.14 8.41 -8.93
N ALA A 16 10.39 9.41 -9.40
CA ALA A 16 9.29 10.02 -8.64
C ALA A 16 8.20 8.99 -8.29
N ILE A 17 7.82 8.13 -9.24
CA ILE A 17 6.83 7.07 -9.03
C ILE A 17 7.35 6.02 -8.04
N ILE A 18 8.60 5.60 -8.15
CA ILE A 18 9.22 4.66 -7.19
C ILE A 18 9.20 5.25 -5.77
N ASN A 19 9.59 6.52 -5.64
CA ASN A 19 9.57 7.20 -4.34
C ASN A 19 8.14 7.31 -3.79
N LEU A 20 7.15 7.60 -4.63
CA LEU A 20 5.74 7.68 -4.24
C LEU A 20 5.22 6.33 -3.70
N CYS A 21 5.51 5.23 -4.39
CA CYS A 21 5.11 3.89 -3.94
C CYS A 21 5.79 3.51 -2.62
N ASN A 22 7.07 3.84 -2.44
CA ASN A 22 7.77 3.61 -1.18
C ASN A 22 7.25 4.51 -0.05
N ALA A 23 6.92 5.78 -0.34
CA ALA A 23 6.34 6.70 0.64
C ALA A 23 4.97 6.21 1.13
N TYR A 24 4.18 5.58 0.25
CA TYR A 24 2.91 4.97 0.59
C TYR A 24 3.05 3.99 1.78
N ALA A 25 3.96 3.03 1.69
CA ALA A 25 4.23 2.08 2.77
C ALA A 25 4.76 2.79 4.03
N ASN A 26 5.79 3.63 3.86
CA ASN A 26 6.49 4.28 4.97
C ASN A 26 5.58 5.17 5.83
N HIS A 27 4.78 6.05 5.23
CA HIS A 27 3.89 6.95 5.99
C HIS A 27 2.78 6.20 6.69
N PHE A 28 2.21 5.16 6.04
CA PHE A 28 1.18 4.34 6.67
C PHE A 28 1.74 3.59 7.88
N ASP A 29 2.89 2.94 7.74
CA ASP A 29 3.53 2.17 8.81
C ASP A 29 3.90 3.06 10.01
N LYS A 30 4.35 4.28 9.77
CA LYS A 30 4.70 5.26 10.81
C LYS A 30 3.50 5.98 11.42
N ASN A 31 2.27 5.71 10.95
CA ASN A 31 1.07 6.45 11.34
C ASN A 31 1.08 7.95 10.99
N GLU A 32 1.75 8.30 9.90
CA GLU A 32 1.82 9.66 9.35
C GLU A 32 0.66 9.86 8.36
N LEU A 33 -0.59 9.68 8.82
CA LEU A 33 -1.77 9.66 7.93
C LEU A 33 -2.00 10.98 7.19
N ALA A 34 -1.70 12.13 7.80
CA ALA A 34 -1.82 13.41 7.13
C ALA A 34 -0.92 13.49 5.89
N ASP A 35 0.34 13.07 6.02
CA ASP A 35 1.30 13.03 4.92
C ASP A 35 0.92 11.91 3.92
N TRP A 36 0.45 10.77 4.42
CA TRP A 36 0.01 9.66 3.59
C TRP A 36 -1.13 10.05 2.65
N PHE A 37 -2.13 10.82 3.12
CA PHE A 37 -3.23 11.28 2.28
C PHE A 37 -2.79 12.28 1.21
N THR A 38 -1.67 12.98 1.39
CA THR A 38 -1.12 13.87 0.33
C THR A 38 -0.61 13.11 -0.89
N LEU A 39 -0.33 11.81 -0.74
CA LEU A 39 0.11 10.95 -1.84
C LEU A 39 -0.99 10.66 -2.85
N PHE A 40 -2.24 10.96 -2.52
CA PHE A 40 -3.41 10.66 -3.34
C PHE A 40 -3.95 11.91 -4.04
N THR A 41 -4.73 11.69 -5.09
CA THR A 41 -5.59 12.73 -5.67
C THR A 41 -6.70 13.10 -4.68
N GLU A 42 -7.44 14.15 -4.96
CA GLU A 42 -8.53 14.62 -4.10
C GLU A 42 -9.59 13.54 -3.84
N ASN A 43 -9.96 12.79 -4.89
CA ASN A 43 -10.98 11.74 -4.84
C ASN A 43 -10.40 10.36 -5.23
N PRO A 44 -9.55 9.75 -4.41
CA PRO A 44 -8.93 8.49 -4.73
C PRO A 44 -9.92 7.33 -4.69
N THR A 45 -9.64 6.30 -5.46
CA THR A 45 -10.40 5.05 -5.45
C THR A 45 -9.57 3.92 -4.89
N CYS A 46 -10.05 3.25 -3.84
CA CYS A 46 -9.47 2.00 -3.33
C CYS A 46 -10.34 0.82 -3.73
N VAL A 47 -9.72 -0.24 -4.25
CA VAL A 47 -10.38 -1.50 -4.59
C VAL A 47 -9.72 -2.64 -3.82
N ILE A 48 -10.49 -3.26 -2.93
CA ILE A 48 -10.02 -4.39 -2.11
C ILE A 48 -10.62 -5.67 -2.70
N CYS A 49 -9.74 -6.61 -3.07
CA CYS A 49 -10.12 -7.90 -3.62
C CYS A 49 -9.69 -9.00 -2.65
N LEU A 50 -10.66 -9.63 -2.00
CA LEU A 50 -10.48 -10.87 -1.26
C LEU A 50 -10.66 -12.04 -2.23
N ALA A 51 -9.96 -13.16 -2.01
CA ALA A 51 -9.84 -14.22 -3.02
C ALA A 51 -11.19 -14.76 -3.55
N ASP A 52 -12.18 -14.91 -2.68
CA ASP A 52 -13.45 -15.55 -3.00
C ASP A 52 -14.66 -14.59 -2.89
N GLU A 53 -14.41 -13.28 -2.67
CA GLU A 53 -15.46 -12.29 -2.45
C GLU A 53 -15.52 -11.25 -3.58
N PRO A 54 -16.69 -10.66 -3.85
CA PRO A 54 -16.78 -9.53 -4.76
C PRO A 54 -15.87 -8.38 -4.30
N PRO A 55 -15.19 -7.69 -5.23
CA PRO A 55 -14.35 -6.56 -4.86
C PRO A 55 -15.13 -5.44 -4.15
N VAL A 56 -14.59 -4.95 -3.06
CA VAL A 56 -15.11 -3.77 -2.35
C VAL A 56 -14.43 -2.53 -2.91
N THR A 57 -15.22 -1.52 -3.26
CA THR A 57 -14.69 -0.23 -3.75
C THR A 57 -15.08 0.89 -2.80
N VAL A 58 -14.10 1.70 -2.41
CA VAL A 58 -14.27 2.87 -1.53
C VAL A 58 -13.65 4.09 -2.20
N ILE A 59 -14.30 5.25 -2.14
CA ILE A 59 -13.92 6.44 -2.90
C ILE A 59 -13.89 7.67 -1.99
N GLY A 60 -12.95 8.58 -2.25
CA GLY A 60 -12.91 9.91 -1.66
C GLY A 60 -12.86 9.91 -0.14
N ASP A 61 -13.81 10.59 0.50
CA ASP A 61 -13.84 10.72 1.95
C ASP A 61 -14.17 9.41 2.66
N ASP A 62 -14.99 8.53 2.06
CA ASP A 62 -15.25 7.19 2.63
C ASP A 62 -13.97 6.38 2.72
N PHE A 63 -13.10 6.49 1.71
CA PHE A 63 -11.78 5.87 1.74
C PHE A 63 -10.91 6.45 2.88
N LYS A 64 -10.86 7.77 3.01
CA LYS A 64 -10.08 8.42 4.08
C LYS A 64 -10.57 8.03 5.47
N ASN A 65 -11.89 8.01 5.67
CA ASN A 65 -12.51 7.60 6.93
C ASN A 65 -12.21 6.14 7.26
N LEU A 66 -12.37 5.23 6.29
CA LEU A 66 -12.09 3.81 6.46
C LEU A 66 -10.64 3.57 6.92
N LEU A 67 -9.68 4.20 6.24
CA LEU A 67 -8.26 3.98 6.55
C LEU A 67 -7.86 4.64 7.87
N SER A 68 -8.44 5.79 8.22
CA SER A 68 -8.22 6.42 9.53
C SER A 68 -8.72 5.51 10.67
N GLN A 69 -9.95 5.02 10.59
CA GLN A 69 -10.51 4.09 11.58
C GLN A 69 -9.70 2.80 11.67
N TYR A 70 -9.30 2.24 10.54
CA TYR A 70 -8.46 1.05 10.53
C TYR A 70 -7.12 1.30 11.23
N ARG A 71 -6.49 2.44 10.96
CA ARG A 71 -5.21 2.77 11.58
C ARG A 71 -5.34 3.07 13.08
N GLU A 72 -6.42 3.74 13.50
CA GLU A 72 -6.76 3.96 14.91
C GLU A 72 -6.93 2.64 15.65
N SER A 73 -7.67 1.68 15.09
CA SER A 73 -7.85 0.36 15.70
C SER A 73 -6.53 -0.40 15.89
N MET A 74 -5.56 -0.20 15.00
CA MET A 74 -4.23 -0.80 15.17
C MET A 74 -3.45 -0.14 16.30
N VAL A 75 -3.54 1.19 16.43
CA VAL A 75 -2.91 1.92 17.55
C VAL A 75 -3.49 1.47 18.89
N GLU A 76 -4.83 1.37 18.97
CA GLU A 76 -5.52 0.89 20.18
C GLU A 76 -5.13 -0.55 20.54
N ALA A 77 -4.94 -1.40 19.53
CA ALA A 77 -4.47 -2.77 19.71
C ALA A 77 -2.96 -2.89 20.02
N GLY A 78 -2.23 -1.76 20.05
CA GLY A 78 -0.78 -1.78 20.23
C GLY A 78 -0.03 -2.45 19.08
N THR A 79 -0.59 -2.41 17.87
CA THR A 79 -0.03 -3.05 16.68
C THR A 79 0.51 -2.01 15.73
N GLN A 80 1.73 -2.23 15.23
CA GLN A 80 2.32 -1.46 14.16
C GLN A 80 2.35 -2.29 12.87
N PRO A 81 1.81 -1.80 11.76
CA PRO A 81 1.99 -2.46 10.47
C PRO A 81 3.42 -2.32 9.97
N LEU A 82 3.84 -3.29 9.19
CA LEU A 82 5.07 -3.22 8.40
C LEU A 82 4.76 -3.77 7.01
N HIS A 83 4.88 -2.92 6.00
CA HIS A 83 4.77 -3.28 4.60
C HIS A 83 6.16 -3.50 4.00
N LEU A 84 6.37 -4.65 3.39
CA LEU A 84 7.56 -4.93 2.59
C LEU A 84 7.13 -4.98 1.12
N ASP A 85 7.38 -3.89 0.41
CA ASP A 85 7.12 -3.78 -1.02
C ASP A 85 8.25 -4.45 -1.79
N THR A 86 7.89 -5.42 -2.63
CA THR A 86 8.87 -6.17 -3.41
C THR A 86 8.50 -6.20 -4.88
N ASN A 87 9.51 -6.36 -5.75
CA ASN A 87 9.31 -6.51 -7.19
C ASN A 87 8.52 -5.34 -7.82
N LEU A 88 8.71 -4.11 -7.32
CA LEU A 88 8.05 -2.94 -7.86
C LEU A 88 8.39 -2.76 -9.34
N THR A 89 7.38 -2.72 -10.18
CA THR A 89 7.49 -2.46 -11.61
C THR A 89 6.57 -1.33 -12.04
N ILE A 90 7.03 -0.50 -12.97
CA ILE A 90 6.19 0.47 -13.66
C ILE A 90 5.81 -0.17 -15.00
N GLN A 91 4.53 -0.53 -15.14
CA GLN A 91 4.03 -1.28 -16.29
C GLN A 91 3.74 -0.38 -17.49
N ALA A 92 3.23 0.83 -17.26
CA ALA A 92 2.96 1.81 -18.29
C ALA A 92 3.23 3.23 -17.76
N GLN A 93 3.71 4.10 -18.63
CA GLN A 93 3.93 5.50 -18.34
C GLN A 93 3.75 6.32 -19.60
N ASP A 94 2.89 7.35 -19.50
CA ASP A 94 2.75 8.43 -20.46
C ASP A 94 3.24 9.75 -19.83
N SER A 95 2.93 10.88 -20.43
CA SER A 95 3.34 12.20 -19.91
C SER A 95 2.78 12.51 -18.53
N ASP A 96 1.56 12.03 -18.25
CA ASP A 96 0.76 12.35 -17.08
C ASP A 96 0.08 11.13 -16.42
N ARG A 97 0.20 9.93 -17.00
CA ARG A 97 -0.38 8.71 -16.47
C ARG A 97 0.63 7.59 -16.36
N ALA A 98 0.54 6.83 -15.27
CA ALA A 98 1.37 5.65 -15.08
C ALA A 98 0.59 4.55 -14.35
N THR A 99 1.06 3.32 -14.51
CA THR A 99 0.62 2.17 -13.71
C THR A 99 1.84 1.51 -13.10
N ALA A 100 1.80 1.27 -11.81
CA ALA A 100 2.83 0.53 -11.09
C ALA A 100 2.22 -0.66 -10.35
N GLU A 101 3.02 -1.69 -10.13
CA GLU A 101 2.61 -2.90 -9.41
C GLU A 101 3.74 -3.41 -8.52
N ALA A 102 3.38 -3.91 -7.33
CA ALA A 102 4.31 -4.60 -6.43
C ALA A 102 3.63 -5.76 -5.71
N TYR A 103 4.43 -6.71 -5.24
CA TYR A 103 3.99 -7.65 -4.22
C TYR A 103 4.26 -7.07 -2.84
N ILE A 104 3.28 -7.20 -1.95
CA ILE A 104 3.35 -6.71 -0.59
C ILE A 104 3.33 -7.90 0.36
N MET A 105 4.28 -7.93 1.26
CA MET A 105 4.23 -8.75 2.46
C MET A 105 3.86 -7.86 3.64
N TYR A 106 2.79 -8.20 4.32
CA TYR A 106 2.27 -7.45 5.44
C TYR A 106 2.53 -8.21 6.75
N MET A 107 3.17 -7.53 7.70
CA MET A 107 3.49 -8.05 9.01
C MET A 107 3.03 -7.06 10.08
N PRO A 108 1.95 -7.34 10.83
CA PRO A 108 1.65 -6.55 12.01
C PRO A 108 2.66 -6.89 13.12
N LEU A 109 3.30 -5.87 13.66
CA LEU A 109 4.22 -5.99 14.79
C LEU A 109 3.48 -5.63 16.07
N GLU A 110 3.47 -6.52 17.04
CA GLU A 110 2.96 -6.19 18.36
C GLU A 110 4.00 -5.36 19.13
N ILE A 111 3.69 -4.09 19.39
CA ILE A 111 4.60 -3.14 20.05
C ILE A 111 4.99 -3.65 21.45
N ALA A 112 4.06 -4.28 22.17
CA ALA A 112 4.30 -4.84 23.48
C ALA A 112 5.38 -5.94 23.49
N ALA A 113 5.60 -6.63 22.36
CA ALA A 113 6.64 -7.65 22.24
C ALA A 113 8.06 -7.08 22.32
N PHE A 114 8.25 -5.82 21.98
CA PHE A 114 9.56 -5.15 22.03
C PHE A 114 9.99 -4.75 23.44
N ASN A 115 9.06 -4.71 24.39
CA ASN A 115 9.33 -4.32 25.77
C ASN A 115 9.58 -5.51 26.72
N LEU A 116 9.51 -6.73 26.20
CA LEU A 116 9.70 -7.94 26.99
C LEU A 116 11.06 -8.57 26.70
N PRO A 117 11.99 -8.61 27.67
CA PRO A 117 13.35 -9.11 27.46
C PRO A 117 13.44 -10.59 27.11
N GLU A 118 12.35 -11.33 27.26
CA GLU A 118 12.32 -12.79 27.04
C GLU A 118 11.64 -13.19 25.70
N LYS A 119 11.03 -12.27 24.96
CA LYS A 119 10.44 -12.60 23.65
C LYS A 119 11.45 -12.42 22.53
N SER A 120 11.70 -13.52 21.84
CA SER A 120 12.51 -13.54 20.63
C SER A 120 11.85 -12.70 19.52
N PHE A 121 12.64 -11.84 18.85
CA PHE A 121 12.25 -11.12 17.63
C PHE A 121 11.82 -12.04 16.47
N LEU A 122 11.94 -13.35 16.62
CA LEU A 122 11.68 -14.35 15.59
C LEU A 122 10.22 -14.80 15.49
N GLU A 123 9.34 -14.30 16.34
CA GLU A 123 7.89 -14.64 16.28
C GLU A 123 7.07 -13.72 15.36
N THR A 124 7.70 -12.83 14.65
CA THR A 124 7.02 -11.98 13.65
C THR A 124 6.57 -12.83 12.48
N ARG A 125 5.27 -12.92 12.24
CA ARG A 125 4.69 -13.71 11.15
C ARG A 125 4.22 -12.79 10.04
N ILE A 126 4.50 -13.17 8.78
CA ILE A 126 3.80 -12.60 7.64
C ILE A 126 2.34 -13.03 7.73
N THR A 127 1.44 -12.07 7.95
CA THR A 127 0.02 -12.34 8.11
C THR A 127 -0.79 -12.14 6.85
N GLY A 128 -0.23 -11.45 5.86
CA GLY A 128 -0.88 -11.25 4.58
C GLY A 128 0.12 -11.06 3.44
N THR A 129 -0.26 -11.55 2.29
CA THR A 129 0.42 -11.25 1.04
C THR A 129 -0.60 -10.73 0.04
N ALA A 130 -0.23 -9.68 -0.69
CA ALA A 130 -1.11 -9.06 -1.67
C ALA A 130 -0.31 -8.61 -2.89
N ARG A 131 -1.02 -8.41 -3.99
CA ARG A 131 -0.55 -7.63 -5.12
C ARG A 131 -1.21 -6.26 -5.05
N TYR A 132 -0.39 -5.23 -5.00
CA TYR A 132 -0.85 -3.85 -5.12
C TYR A 132 -0.65 -3.37 -6.55
N THR A 133 -1.66 -2.68 -7.06
CA THR A 133 -1.59 -2.01 -8.36
C THR A 133 -2.01 -0.56 -8.14
N TRP A 134 -1.15 0.39 -8.53
CA TRP A 134 -1.43 1.82 -8.46
C TRP A 134 -1.66 2.38 -9.86
N SER A 135 -2.78 3.09 -10.04
CA SER A 135 -2.96 4.00 -11.17
C SER A 135 -2.60 5.40 -10.71
N LEU A 136 -1.69 6.02 -11.40
CA LEU A 136 -1.02 7.25 -11.02
C LEU A 136 -1.33 8.35 -12.02
N LEU A 137 -1.56 9.55 -11.50
CA LEU A 137 -1.82 10.76 -12.28
C LEU A 137 -0.81 11.83 -11.89
N LYS A 138 -0.22 12.50 -12.89
CA LYS A 138 0.62 13.67 -12.71
C LYS A 138 -0.23 14.93 -12.82
N GLY A 139 -0.28 15.71 -11.76
CA GLY A 139 -1.01 16.99 -11.76
C GLY A 139 -0.32 18.07 -12.57
N ASP A 140 -1.02 19.18 -12.78
CA ASP A 140 -0.48 20.37 -13.45
C ASP A 140 0.72 20.99 -12.69
N ASP A 141 0.83 20.69 -11.39
CA ASP A 141 1.97 21.02 -10.52
C ASP A 141 3.20 20.14 -10.76
N GLY A 142 3.10 19.17 -11.66
CA GLY A 142 4.15 18.21 -11.98
C GLY A 142 4.33 17.09 -10.95
N ILE A 143 3.44 16.96 -9.96
CA ILE A 143 3.54 15.96 -8.89
C ILE A 143 2.69 14.73 -9.23
N TRP A 144 3.30 13.55 -9.14
CA TRP A 144 2.59 12.28 -9.27
C TRP A 144 1.80 11.96 -8.00
N ARG A 145 0.54 11.52 -8.18
CA ARG A 145 -0.35 11.10 -7.09
C ARG A 145 -1.07 9.82 -7.45
N ILE A 146 -1.51 9.10 -6.41
CA ILE A 146 -2.31 7.88 -6.56
C ILE A 146 -3.76 8.28 -6.81
N GLU A 147 -4.27 8.00 -8.01
CA GLU A 147 -5.67 8.19 -8.39
C GLU A 147 -6.51 6.98 -7.95
N ARG A 148 -5.95 5.80 -8.12
CA ARG A 148 -6.59 4.54 -7.77
C ARG A 148 -5.55 3.55 -7.30
N TYR A 149 -5.87 2.78 -6.28
CA TYR A 149 -5.08 1.60 -5.98
C TYR A 149 -5.97 0.38 -5.73
N ARG A 150 -5.43 -0.77 -6.07
CA ARG A 150 -6.08 -2.06 -5.92
C ARG A 150 -5.21 -2.96 -5.08
N ILE A 151 -5.82 -3.53 -4.04
CA ILE A 151 -5.22 -4.54 -3.17
C ILE A 151 -5.85 -5.88 -3.56
N ALA A 152 -5.07 -6.81 -4.09
CA ALA A 152 -5.53 -8.17 -4.36
C ALA A 152 -4.80 -9.14 -3.43
N TYR A 153 -5.51 -9.60 -2.39
CA TYR A 153 -4.97 -10.60 -1.48
C TYR A 153 -4.74 -11.91 -2.21
N LEU A 154 -3.58 -12.53 -1.96
CA LEU A 154 -3.16 -13.77 -2.62
C LEU A 154 -3.55 -15.03 -1.82
N GLN A 155 -4.00 -14.83 -0.59
CA GLN A 155 -4.40 -15.92 0.31
C GLN A 155 -5.92 -15.92 0.49
N LYS A 156 -6.48 -17.12 0.59
CA LYS A 156 -7.86 -17.27 1.06
C LYS A 156 -7.94 -16.85 2.53
N VAL A 157 -9.00 -16.12 2.89
CA VAL A 157 -9.33 -15.90 4.29
C VAL A 157 -9.71 -17.27 4.86
N VAL A 158 -8.81 -17.85 5.64
CA VAL A 158 -9.13 -19.04 6.42
C VAL A 158 -9.90 -18.55 7.64
N GLU A 159 -11.18 -18.90 7.75
CA GLU A 159 -11.93 -18.67 8.98
C GLU A 159 -11.15 -19.31 10.14
N ALA A 160 -10.86 -18.50 11.16
CA ALA A 160 -10.26 -19.01 12.37
C ALA A 160 -11.25 -20.03 12.96
N THR A 161 -10.95 -21.32 12.81
CA THR A 161 -11.66 -22.34 13.54
C THR A 161 -11.38 -22.08 15.02
N ALA A 162 -12.43 -21.61 15.73
CA ALA A 162 -12.39 -21.46 17.17
C ALA A 162 -12.02 -22.84 17.79
N HIS A 163 -10.87 -22.88 18.43
CA HIS A 163 -10.45 -24.00 19.28
C HIS A 163 -10.84 -23.75 20.74
#